data_a3bd94429fa09bd9a7cbe830d29575b1
#
_entry.id   a3bd94429fa09bd9a7cbe830d29575b1
#
_cell.length_a   1.000
_cell.length_b   1.000
_cell.length_c   1.000
_cell.angle_alpha   90.00
_cell.angle_beta   90.00
_cell.angle_gamma   90.00
#
_symmetry.space_group_name_H-M   'P 1'
#
loop_
_entity.id
_entity.type
_entity.pdbx_description
1 polymer ?
#
loop_
_entity_poly.entity_id
_entity_poly.type
_entity_poly.pdbx_seq_one_letter_code
_entity_poly.pdbx_strand_id
1 'polypeptide(L)'
;RKKIKNEIMEGKLNCKKCKESFPITGGIPRFVVDKTKGFVKTEDAFSAKWRTHHKNHQAQDWIDFQQKWFLERYGWKSIKQFNGFLKNKHTILDAGTGIGNSAKMLSTNPDSLVFALDASESIDFAYKKYGEIPNIHFLQADLRELPFKTNFFNYILSDQVLHHTKNTSTSFKYLSNISCIITMALFNLFVYWVSFGKLNIMECKEFVACFL
;
A
#
# COMPACT_ATOMS: atom_id res chain seq x y z
N ARG A 1 -13.60 1.77 26.20
CA ARG A 1 -12.51 1.30 25.31
C ARG A 1 -12.74 -0.18 24.99
N LYS A 2 -13.25 -0.52 23.80
CA LYS A 2 -13.16 -1.90 23.29
C LYS A 2 -11.70 -2.11 22.86
N LYS A 3 -10.92 -2.83 23.65
CA LYS A 3 -9.66 -3.42 23.21
C LYS A 3 -10.01 -4.63 22.35
N ILE A 4 -9.86 -4.54 21.04
CA ILE A 4 -9.78 -5.70 20.20
C ILE A 4 -8.30 -6.06 20.15
N LYS A 5 -7.92 -7.19 20.76
CA LYS A 5 -6.57 -7.82 20.69
C LYS A 5 -5.37 -6.89 20.94
N ASN A 6 -5.30 -6.18 22.04
CA ASN A 6 -4.18 -5.29 22.39
C ASN A 6 -3.92 -4.09 21.43
N GLU A 7 -4.83 -3.77 20.55
CA GLU A 7 -4.72 -2.61 19.66
C GLU A 7 -5.13 -1.32 20.35
N ILE A 8 -4.42 -0.24 20.04
CA ILE A 8 -4.77 1.11 20.51
C ILE A 8 -5.81 1.68 19.53
N MET A 9 -7.06 1.72 19.97
CA MET A 9 -8.15 2.27 19.14
C MET A 9 -8.11 3.79 19.04
N GLU A 10 -7.76 4.47 20.15
CA GLU A 10 -7.63 5.92 20.23
C GLU A 10 -6.35 6.27 20.98
N GLY A 11 -5.54 7.17 20.43
CA GLY A 11 -4.28 7.56 21.00
C GLY A 11 -3.46 8.50 20.12
N LYS A 12 -2.17 8.57 20.41
CA LYS A 12 -1.21 9.35 19.61
C LYS A 12 0.11 8.62 19.51
N LEU A 13 0.74 8.72 18.35
CA LEU A 13 2.12 8.35 18.10
C LEU A 13 2.98 9.61 18.13
N ASN A 14 4.00 9.64 18.99
CA ASN A 14 4.93 10.77 19.07
C ASN A 14 6.26 10.39 18.42
N CYS A 15 6.68 11.13 17.42
CA CYS A 15 7.97 10.92 16.78
C CYS A 15 9.09 11.38 17.71
N LYS A 16 10.01 10.47 18.05
CA LYS A 16 11.15 10.82 18.92
C LYS A 16 12.14 11.78 18.24
N LYS A 17 12.20 11.78 16.91
CA LYS A 17 13.14 12.59 16.11
C LYS A 17 12.60 13.99 15.83
N CYS A 18 11.43 14.12 15.18
CA CYS A 18 10.86 15.43 14.80
C CYS A 18 9.92 16.02 15.86
N LYS A 19 9.58 15.26 16.93
CA LYS A 19 8.65 15.65 18.01
C LYS A 19 7.19 15.83 17.56
N GLU A 20 6.88 15.57 16.29
CA GLU A 20 5.50 15.58 15.79
C GLU A 20 4.65 14.47 16.42
N SER A 21 3.36 14.76 16.51
CA SER A 21 2.37 13.87 17.10
C SER A 21 1.30 13.52 16.05
N PHE A 22 1.08 12.22 15.84
CA PHE A 22 0.12 11.70 14.89
C PHE A 22 -1.01 10.99 15.61
N PRO A 23 -2.28 11.31 15.34
CA PRO A 23 -3.40 10.65 16.00
C PRO A 23 -3.55 9.19 15.55
N ILE A 24 -4.03 8.36 16.48
CA ILE A 24 -4.60 7.05 16.18
C ILE A 24 -6.11 7.20 16.36
N THR A 25 -6.87 6.96 15.30
CA THR A 25 -8.32 7.06 15.33
C THR A 25 -8.92 5.80 14.72
N GLY A 26 -9.81 5.14 15.47
CA GLY A 26 -10.42 3.88 15.05
C GLY A 26 -9.40 2.76 14.81
N GLY A 27 -8.31 2.72 15.58
CA GLY A 27 -7.24 1.74 15.43
C GLY A 27 -6.22 2.05 14.32
N ILE A 28 -6.41 3.13 13.56
CA ILE A 28 -5.57 3.47 12.40
C ILE A 28 -4.72 4.70 12.73
N PRO A 29 -3.37 4.60 12.70
CA PRO A 29 -2.49 5.77 12.73
C PRO A 29 -2.70 6.66 11.50
N ARG A 30 -2.89 7.98 11.72
CA ARG A 30 -3.16 8.97 10.69
C ARG A 30 -1.95 9.88 10.51
N PHE A 31 -1.17 9.65 9.45
CA PHE A 31 -0.01 10.47 9.10
C PHE A 31 -0.34 11.59 8.12
N VAL A 32 -1.52 11.58 7.52
CA VAL A 32 -2.05 12.67 6.70
C VAL A 32 -2.67 13.71 7.64
N VAL A 33 -1.88 14.71 8.07
CA VAL A 33 -2.30 15.70 9.07
C VAL A 33 -2.87 16.96 8.45
N ASP A 34 -2.53 17.29 7.20
CA ASP A 34 -2.91 18.56 6.59
C ASP A 34 -3.59 18.37 5.23
N LYS A 35 -4.92 18.52 5.24
CA LYS A 35 -5.76 18.50 4.02
C LYS A 35 -5.55 19.73 3.12
N THR A 36 -4.85 20.79 3.58
CA THR A 36 -4.69 22.05 2.83
C THR A 36 -3.56 21.99 1.79
N LYS A 37 -2.66 21.01 1.84
CA LYS A 37 -1.49 20.91 0.95
C LYS A 37 -1.77 20.33 -0.45
N GLY A 38 -2.97 20.54 -0.99
CA GLY A 38 -3.25 20.27 -2.42
C GLY A 38 -3.53 18.81 -2.81
N PHE A 39 -3.83 17.95 -1.83
CA PHE A 39 -4.17 16.55 -2.03
C PHE A 39 -5.67 16.29 -2.24
N VAL A 40 -6.51 17.23 -1.81
CA VAL A 40 -7.95 17.06 -1.57
C VAL A 40 -8.72 16.48 -2.76
N LYS A 41 -8.40 16.86 -4.00
CA LYS A 41 -9.22 16.45 -5.16
C LYS A 41 -9.10 14.97 -5.52
N THR A 42 -7.89 14.40 -5.50
CA THR A 42 -7.68 13.01 -5.91
C THR A 42 -8.13 12.06 -4.80
N GLU A 43 -7.80 12.36 -3.55
CA GLU A 43 -8.22 11.59 -2.37
C GLU A 43 -9.74 11.62 -2.18
N ASP A 44 -10.38 12.77 -2.36
CA ASP A 44 -11.83 12.91 -2.28
C ASP A 44 -12.53 12.13 -3.40
N ALA A 45 -11.98 12.11 -4.62
CA ALA A 45 -12.52 11.33 -5.72
C ALA A 45 -12.42 9.82 -5.44
N PHE A 46 -11.28 9.34 -4.90
CA PHE A 46 -11.14 7.95 -4.47
C PHE A 46 -12.02 7.61 -3.28
N SER A 47 -12.10 8.48 -2.29
CA SER A 47 -13.01 8.30 -1.15
C SER A 47 -14.46 8.22 -1.60
N ALA A 48 -14.90 9.08 -2.53
CA ALA A 48 -16.24 9.03 -3.12
C ALA A 48 -16.48 7.75 -3.92
N LYS A 49 -15.51 7.34 -4.75
CA LYS A 49 -15.57 6.07 -5.49
C LYS A 49 -15.76 4.88 -4.55
N TRP A 50 -14.95 4.80 -3.49
CA TRP A 50 -15.02 3.68 -2.56
C TRP A 50 -16.29 3.70 -1.70
N ARG A 51 -16.79 4.87 -1.28
CA ARG A 51 -18.08 4.98 -0.61
C ARG A 51 -19.23 4.41 -1.45
N THR A 52 -19.19 4.65 -2.77
CA THR A 52 -20.26 4.22 -3.69
C THR A 52 -20.11 2.75 -4.11
N HIS A 53 -18.89 2.30 -4.36
CA HIS A 53 -18.63 1.01 -5.00
C HIS A 53 -18.09 -0.07 -4.06
N HIS A 54 -17.82 0.24 -2.78
CA HIS A 54 -17.17 -0.71 -1.87
C HIS A 54 -17.94 -2.04 -1.74
N LYS A 55 -19.28 -2.01 -1.77
CA LYS A 55 -20.11 -3.23 -1.66
C LYS A 55 -19.84 -4.21 -2.81
N ASN A 56 -19.79 -3.70 -4.04
CA ASN A 56 -19.54 -4.53 -5.22
C ASN A 56 -18.11 -5.08 -5.23
N HIS A 57 -17.13 -4.27 -4.79
CA HIS A 57 -15.72 -4.67 -4.70
C HIS A 57 -15.40 -5.58 -3.50
N GLN A 58 -16.37 -5.82 -2.62
CA GLN A 58 -16.26 -6.77 -1.52
C GLN A 58 -16.84 -8.16 -1.86
N ALA A 59 -17.56 -8.30 -2.97
CA ALA A 59 -18.08 -9.58 -3.43
C ALA A 59 -16.92 -10.56 -3.71
N GLN A 60 -17.11 -11.83 -3.37
CA GLN A 60 -16.06 -12.85 -3.52
C GLN A 60 -15.63 -12.98 -4.99
N ASP A 61 -16.58 -12.99 -5.93
CA ASP A 61 -16.28 -13.07 -7.37
C ASP A 61 -15.37 -11.94 -7.85
N TRP A 62 -15.53 -10.73 -7.28
CA TRP A 62 -14.66 -9.60 -7.60
C TRP A 62 -13.25 -9.77 -7.03
N ILE A 63 -13.14 -10.31 -5.81
CA ILE A 63 -11.85 -10.59 -5.16
C ILE A 63 -11.09 -11.64 -5.97
N ASP A 64 -11.78 -12.70 -6.38
CA ASP A 64 -11.20 -13.79 -7.18
C ASP A 64 -10.76 -13.28 -8.56
N PHE A 65 -11.57 -12.44 -9.19
CA PHE A 65 -11.21 -11.76 -10.43
C PHE A 65 -9.96 -10.88 -10.27
N GLN A 66 -9.91 -10.05 -9.22
CA GLN A 66 -8.74 -9.21 -8.94
C GLN A 66 -7.49 -10.03 -8.70
N GLN A 67 -7.59 -11.14 -7.95
CA GLN A 67 -6.47 -12.04 -7.69
C GLN A 67 -5.96 -12.67 -8.99
N LYS A 68 -6.86 -13.20 -9.82
CA LYS A 68 -6.52 -13.78 -11.12
C LYS A 68 -5.81 -12.74 -12.00
N TRP A 69 -6.40 -11.57 -12.13
CA TRP A 69 -5.84 -10.46 -12.92
C TRP A 69 -4.47 -9.99 -12.41
N PHE A 70 -4.27 -9.95 -11.07
CA PHE A 70 -2.98 -9.67 -10.46
C PHE A 70 -1.93 -10.72 -10.87
N LEU A 71 -2.25 -12.00 -10.76
CA LEU A 71 -1.33 -13.08 -11.12
C LEU A 71 -0.93 -13.01 -12.60
N GLU A 72 -1.88 -12.82 -13.49
CA GLU A 72 -1.66 -12.68 -14.93
C GLU A 72 -0.78 -11.46 -15.25
N ARG A 73 -1.07 -10.31 -14.64
CA ARG A 73 -0.33 -9.06 -14.88
C ARG A 73 1.13 -9.16 -14.47
N TYR A 74 1.42 -9.82 -13.38
CA TYR A 74 2.77 -9.95 -12.85
C TYR A 74 3.46 -11.26 -13.21
N GLY A 75 2.90 -12.04 -14.14
CA GLY A 75 3.49 -13.27 -14.64
C GLY A 75 3.55 -14.43 -13.64
N TRP A 76 2.73 -14.39 -12.60
CA TRP A 76 2.64 -15.48 -11.63
C TRP A 76 1.79 -16.62 -12.17
N LYS A 77 2.34 -17.84 -12.22
CA LYS A 77 1.62 -19.01 -12.70
C LYS A 77 0.49 -19.44 -11.73
N SER A 78 0.59 -19.10 -10.45
CA SER A 78 -0.42 -19.43 -9.45
C SER A 78 -0.21 -18.65 -8.16
N ILE A 79 -1.27 -18.57 -7.33
CA ILE A 79 -1.18 -18.02 -5.97
C ILE A 79 -0.17 -18.80 -5.10
N LYS A 80 -0.02 -20.11 -5.32
CA LYS A 80 0.98 -20.92 -4.62
C LYS A 80 2.40 -20.48 -4.92
N GLN A 81 2.71 -20.13 -6.18
CA GLN A 81 4.01 -19.61 -6.57
C GLN A 81 4.26 -18.24 -5.93
N PHE A 82 3.26 -17.34 -5.97
CA PHE A 82 3.35 -16.04 -5.34
C PHE A 82 3.54 -16.13 -3.82
N ASN A 83 2.80 -17.01 -3.14
CA ASN A 83 2.97 -17.27 -1.72
C ASN A 83 4.37 -17.85 -1.39
N GLY A 84 4.92 -18.68 -2.28
CA GLY A 84 6.30 -19.16 -2.18
C GLY A 84 7.32 -18.02 -2.23
N PHE A 85 7.10 -17.02 -3.10
CA PHE A 85 7.92 -15.82 -3.16
C PHE A 85 7.82 -14.98 -1.87
N LEU A 86 6.62 -14.89 -1.27
CA LEU A 86 6.40 -14.14 -0.03
C LEU A 86 6.97 -14.81 1.22
N LYS A 87 7.29 -16.12 1.17
CA LYS A 87 7.69 -16.90 2.34
C LYS A 87 8.85 -16.29 3.14
N ASN A 88 9.79 -15.66 2.46
CA ASN A 88 10.98 -15.03 3.08
C ASN A 88 10.86 -13.50 3.17
N LYS A 89 9.65 -12.94 3.05
CA LYS A 89 9.40 -11.51 3.16
C LYS A 89 8.77 -11.22 4.52
N HIS A 90 9.57 -10.71 5.47
CA HIS A 90 9.11 -10.48 6.85
C HIS A 90 8.40 -9.14 7.01
N THR A 91 8.75 -8.14 6.21
CA THR A 91 8.14 -6.81 6.21
C THR A 91 7.68 -6.44 4.81
N ILE A 92 6.39 -6.26 4.64
CA ILE A 92 5.73 -6.04 3.34
C ILE A 92 4.92 -4.75 3.41
N LEU A 93 5.01 -3.90 2.40
CA LEU A 93 4.15 -2.74 2.23
C LEU A 93 3.21 -2.95 1.04
N ASP A 94 1.92 -2.76 1.28
CA ASP A 94 0.90 -2.57 0.27
C ASP A 94 0.64 -1.06 0.13
N ALA A 95 1.30 -0.45 -0.84
CA ALA A 95 1.33 1.00 -1.04
C ALA A 95 0.17 1.44 -1.94
N GLY A 96 -0.90 1.92 -1.33
CA GLY A 96 -2.18 2.24 -1.95
C GLY A 96 -3.14 1.05 -1.91
N THR A 97 -3.35 0.52 -0.72
CA THR A 97 -4.15 -0.71 -0.49
C THR A 97 -5.62 -0.60 -0.88
N GLY A 98 -6.16 0.63 -1.01
CA GLY A 98 -7.59 0.85 -1.25
C GLY A 98 -8.43 0.19 -0.15
N ILE A 99 -9.29 -0.76 -0.53
CA ILE A 99 -10.14 -1.51 0.42
C ILE A 99 -9.48 -2.78 0.99
N GLY A 100 -8.17 -2.96 0.82
CA GLY A 100 -7.37 -3.96 1.51
C GLY A 100 -7.30 -5.35 0.88
N ASN A 101 -7.83 -5.56 -0.33
CA ASN A 101 -7.83 -6.88 -0.97
C ASN A 101 -6.41 -7.38 -1.27
N SER A 102 -5.52 -6.50 -1.71
CA SER A 102 -4.10 -6.80 -1.92
C SER A 102 -3.38 -7.09 -0.60
N ALA A 103 -3.63 -6.29 0.44
CA ALA A 103 -3.07 -6.56 1.78
C ALA A 103 -3.46 -7.93 2.29
N LYS A 104 -4.73 -8.35 2.10
CA LYS A 104 -5.18 -9.71 2.44
C LYS A 104 -4.41 -10.77 1.67
N MET A 105 -4.16 -10.58 0.38
CA MET A 105 -3.38 -11.51 -0.45
C MET A 105 -1.92 -11.59 0.01
N LEU A 106 -1.33 -10.47 0.44
CA LEU A 106 0.04 -10.39 0.95
C LEU A 106 0.20 -11.02 2.35
N SER A 107 -0.87 -11.14 3.14
CA SER A 107 -0.84 -11.59 4.54
C SER A 107 -0.84 -13.11 4.73
N THR A 108 -0.60 -13.89 3.67
CA THR A 108 -0.67 -15.36 3.69
C THR A 108 0.40 -16.02 4.55
N ASN A 109 1.55 -15.35 4.76
CA ASN A 109 2.56 -15.81 5.72
C ASN A 109 2.29 -15.12 7.08
N PRO A 110 1.90 -15.87 8.14
CA PRO A 110 1.60 -15.27 9.44
C PRO A 110 2.81 -14.64 10.14
N ASP A 111 4.02 -15.02 9.76
CA ASP A 111 5.27 -14.46 10.31
C ASP A 111 5.69 -13.14 9.63
N SER A 112 4.97 -12.73 8.60
CA SER A 112 5.20 -11.44 7.93
C SER A 112 4.37 -10.34 8.58
N LEU A 113 4.94 -9.13 8.68
CA LEU A 113 4.22 -7.90 9.00
C LEU A 113 3.83 -7.22 7.69
N VAL A 114 2.54 -7.13 7.41
CA VAL A 114 2.00 -6.45 6.24
C VAL A 114 1.48 -5.08 6.65
N PHE A 115 2.05 -4.03 6.09
CA PHE A 115 1.61 -2.65 6.27
C PHE A 115 0.72 -2.27 5.10
N ALA A 116 -0.57 -2.10 5.35
CA ALA A 116 -1.56 -1.67 4.38
C ALA A 116 -1.76 -0.16 4.47
N LEU A 117 -1.38 0.56 3.42
CA LEU A 117 -1.34 2.02 3.43
C LEU A 117 -2.21 2.60 2.33
N ASP A 118 -3.02 3.60 2.68
CA ASP A 118 -3.75 4.43 1.74
C ASP A 118 -3.85 5.87 2.26
N ALA A 119 -3.88 6.84 1.36
CA ALA A 119 -4.05 8.24 1.74
C ALA A 119 -5.52 8.62 1.95
N SER A 120 -6.43 7.90 1.29
CA SER A 120 -7.87 8.15 1.29
C SER A 120 -8.59 7.47 2.47
N GLU A 121 -9.88 7.78 2.61
CA GLU A 121 -10.77 7.12 3.59
C GLU A 121 -11.03 5.62 3.28
N SER A 122 -10.56 5.12 2.13
CA SER A 122 -10.67 3.69 1.80
C SER A 122 -10.01 2.79 2.84
N ILE A 123 -9.01 3.31 3.55
CA ILE A 123 -8.31 2.61 4.62
C ILE A 123 -9.25 2.20 5.77
N ASP A 124 -10.31 2.99 6.03
CA ASP A 124 -11.31 2.67 7.04
C ASP A 124 -12.16 1.46 6.63
N PHE A 125 -12.49 1.34 5.33
CA PHE A 125 -13.17 0.16 4.80
C PHE A 125 -12.26 -1.07 4.83
N ALA A 126 -10.97 -0.90 4.50
CA ALA A 126 -9.99 -1.97 4.58
C ALA A 126 -9.85 -2.50 6.02
N TYR A 127 -9.70 -1.60 6.99
CA TYR A 127 -9.61 -1.95 8.40
C TYR A 127 -10.89 -2.63 8.91
N LYS A 128 -12.07 -2.11 8.55
CA LYS A 128 -13.34 -2.72 8.93
C LYS A 128 -13.46 -4.16 8.42
N LYS A 129 -12.91 -4.44 7.23
CA LYS A 129 -13.00 -5.75 6.58
C LYS A 129 -11.94 -6.74 7.08
N TYR A 130 -10.71 -6.27 7.26
CA TYR A 130 -9.54 -7.11 7.47
C TYR A 130 -8.76 -6.80 8.76
N GLY A 131 -9.22 -5.88 9.59
CA GLY A 131 -8.54 -5.48 10.82
C GLY A 131 -8.38 -6.58 11.86
N GLU A 132 -9.15 -7.69 11.73
CA GLU A 132 -8.98 -8.86 12.60
C GLU A 132 -7.81 -9.78 12.19
N ILE A 133 -7.20 -9.55 11.02
CA ILE A 133 -6.05 -10.32 10.57
C ILE A 133 -4.81 -9.82 11.32
N PRO A 134 -4.19 -10.65 12.18
CA PRO A 134 -3.24 -10.16 13.19
C PRO A 134 -1.94 -9.62 12.62
N ASN A 135 -1.59 -9.98 11.40
CA ASN A 135 -0.35 -9.55 10.74
C ASN A 135 -0.56 -8.46 9.67
N ILE A 136 -1.76 -7.83 9.60
CA ILE A 136 -1.98 -6.64 8.77
C ILE A 136 -2.08 -5.41 9.66
N HIS A 137 -1.27 -4.40 9.37
CA HIS A 137 -1.23 -3.11 10.05
C HIS A 137 -1.69 -2.02 9.09
N PHE A 138 -2.80 -1.36 9.41
CA PHE A 138 -3.38 -0.32 8.57
C PHE A 138 -2.87 1.06 8.95
N LEU A 139 -2.53 1.89 7.94
CA LEU A 139 -2.04 3.25 8.14
C LEU A 139 -2.66 4.20 7.10
N GLN A 140 -3.03 5.39 7.52
CA GLN A 140 -3.36 6.46 6.59
C GLN A 140 -2.14 7.35 6.40
N ALA A 141 -1.55 7.33 5.20
CA ALA A 141 -0.34 8.10 4.91
C ALA A 141 -0.23 8.43 3.41
N ASP A 142 0.53 9.46 3.12
CA ASP A 142 0.91 9.86 1.78
C ASP A 142 2.18 9.12 1.35
N LEU A 143 2.20 8.57 0.13
CA LEU A 143 3.37 7.88 -0.42
C LEU A 143 4.60 8.78 -0.59
N ARG A 144 4.44 10.08 -0.47
CA ARG A 144 5.53 11.07 -0.54
C ARG A 144 6.19 11.35 0.80
N GLU A 145 5.55 11.00 1.91
CA GLU A 145 6.03 11.25 3.28
C GLU A 145 5.74 10.06 4.17
N LEU A 146 6.48 8.97 3.98
CA LEU A 146 6.25 7.75 4.72
C LEU A 146 7.05 7.71 6.02
N PRO A 147 6.45 7.28 7.15
CA PRO A 147 7.10 7.26 8.47
C PRO A 147 8.03 6.06 8.65
N PHE A 148 8.66 5.58 7.59
CA PHE A 148 9.50 4.39 7.62
C PHE A 148 10.98 4.72 7.40
N LYS A 149 11.83 3.89 7.98
CA LYS A 149 13.28 3.97 7.79
C LYS A 149 13.68 3.46 6.41
N THR A 150 14.82 3.91 5.92
CA THR A 150 15.47 3.36 4.73
C THR A 150 15.63 1.84 4.87
N ASN A 151 15.38 1.09 3.79
CA ASN A 151 15.48 -0.38 3.73
C ASN A 151 14.66 -1.12 4.82
N PHE A 152 13.51 -0.56 5.20
CA PHE A 152 12.65 -1.19 6.20
C PHE A 152 11.87 -2.39 5.62
N PHE A 153 11.44 -2.30 4.36
CA PHE A 153 10.63 -3.34 3.73
C PHE A 153 11.46 -4.33 2.93
N ASN A 154 11.14 -5.63 3.06
CA ASN A 154 11.68 -6.67 2.18
C ASN A 154 10.96 -6.72 0.84
N TYR A 155 9.73 -6.21 0.79
CA TYR A 155 8.91 -6.18 -0.42
C TYR A 155 7.89 -5.04 -0.37
N ILE A 156 7.70 -4.36 -1.48
CA ILE A 156 6.63 -3.37 -1.67
C ILE A 156 5.81 -3.75 -2.90
N LEU A 157 4.50 -3.79 -2.72
CA LEU A 157 3.52 -3.81 -3.80
C LEU A 157 2.90 -2.42 -3.94
N SER A 158 2.87 -1.89 -5.16
CA SER A 158 2.13 -0.66 -5.51
C SER A 158 1.39 -0.88 -6.82
N ASP A 159 0.21 -1.50 -6.72
CA ASP A 159 -0.59 -1.89 -7.88
C ASP A 159 -1.60 -0.81 -8.28
N GLN A 160 -1.41 -0.20 -9.46
CA GLN A 160 -2.30 0.82 -10.02
C GLN A 160 -2.44 2.08 -9.13
N VAL A 161 -1.37 2.53 -8.47
CA VAL A 161 -1.41 3.63 -7.50
C VAL A 161 -0.58 4.83 -7.92
N LEU A 162 0.69 4.65 -8.27
CA LEU A 162 1.64 5.75 -8.41
C LEU A 162 1.25 6.80 -9.45
N HIS A 163 0.56 6.41 -10.51
CA HIS A 163 0.08 7.33 -11.54
C HIS A 163 -1.06 8.25 -11.07
N HIS A 164 -1.66 7.94 -9.91
CA HIS A 164 -2.65 8.80 -9.26
C HIS A 164 -2.02 9.78 -8.26
N THR A 165 -0.74 9.63 -7.94
CA THR A 165 -0.04 10.56 -7.06
C THR A 165 0.30 11.85 -7.82
N LYS A 166 0.35 12.97 -7.10
CA LYS A 166 0.67 14.29 -7.69
C LYS A 166 2.02 14.31 -8.42
N ASN A 167 2.96 13.49 -7.96
CA ASN A 167 4.28 13.34 -8.59
C ASN A 167 4.75 11.89 -8.45
N THR A 168 4.54 11.13 -9.52
CA THR A 168 4.90 9.71 -9.62
C THR A 168 6.39 9.47 -9.35
N SER A 169 7.27 10.34 -9.88
CA SER A 169 8.72 10.21 -9.71
C SER A 169 9.12 10.38 -8.24
N THR A 170 8.57 11.38 -7.55
CA THR A 170 8.82 11.59 -6.12
C THR A 170 8.32 10.42 -5.30
N SER A 171 7.10 9.95 -5.53
CA SER A 171 6.53 8.81 -4.82
C SER A 171 7.35 7.53 -5.04
N PHE A 172 7.78 7.27 -6.28
CA PHE A 172 8.66 6.16 -6.60
C PHE A 172 9.99 6.25 -5.85
N LYS A 173 10.61 7.43 -5.83
CA LYS A 173 11.88 7.69 -5.15
C LYS A 173 11.78 7.42 -3.64
N TYR A 174 10.66 7.79 -3.02
CA TYR A 174 10.42 7.46 -1.62
C TYR A 174 10.28 5.95 -1.39
N LEU A 175 9.50 5.27 -2.21
CA LEU A 175 9.35 3.81 -2.10
C LEU A 175 10.69 3.09 -2.30
N SER A 176 11.51 3.51 -3.26
CA SER A 176 12.83 2.92 -3.51
C SER A 176 13.82 3.13 -2.37
N ASN A 177 13.68 4.20 -1.59
CA ASN A 177 14.52 4.43 -0.42
C ASN A 177 14.18 3.49 0.76
N ILE A 178 12.94 3.02 0.84
CA ILE A 178 12.49 2.19 1.97
C ILE A 178 12.45 0.69 1.65
N SER A 179 12.71 0.30 0.38
CA SER A 179 12.86 -1.10 -0.04
C SER A 179 13.69 -1.23 -1.31
N CYS A 180 14.42 -2.34 -1.42
CA CYS A 180 15.13 -2.71 -2.66
C CYS A 180 14.27 -3.52 -3.64
N ILE A 181 13.13 -4.07 -3.21
CA ILE A 181 12.25 -4.90 -4.05
C ILE A 181 10.87 -4.25 -4.11
N ILE A 182 10.51 -3.76 -5.29
CA ILE A 182 9.22 -3.10 -5.54
C ILE A 182 8.58 -3.76 -6.76
N THR A 183 7.35 -4.24 -6.59
CA THR A 183 6.48 -4.62 -7.72
C THR A 183 5.43 -3.54 -7.88
N MET A 184 5.32 -3.00 -9.10
CA MET A 184 4.33 -1.96 -9.40
C MET A 184 3.71 -2.16 -10.77
N ALA A 185 2.46 -1.75 -10.93
CA ALA A 185 1.83 -1.54 -12.21
C ALA A 185 1.31 -0.10 -12.30
N LEU A 186 1.54 0.51 -13.44
CA LEU A 186 1.05 1.84 -13.79
C LEU A 186 0.05 1.71 -14.93
N PHE A 187 -1.03 2.45 -14.87
CA PHE A 187 -1.97 2.53 -15.99
C PHE A 187 -1.26 3.23 -17.17
N ASN A 188 -1.24 2.63 -18.36
CA ASN A 188 -0.54 3.15 -19.55
C ASN A 188 1.00 3.24 -19.41
N LEU A 189 1.64 2.15 -19.09
CA LEU A 189 3.10 2.01 -19.05
C LEU A 189 3.82 2.59 -20.28
N PHE A 190 3.23 2.53 -21.47
CA PHE A 190 3.81 3.03 -22.72
C PHE A 190 4.05 4.55 -22.72
N VAL A 191 3.18 5.35 -22.10
CA VAL A 191 3.31 6.81 -22.12
C VAL A 191 4.35 7.28 -21.09
N TYR A 192 4.48 6.58 -19.97
CA TYR A 192 5.43 6.95 -18.91
C TYR A 192 6.85 6.45 -19.15
N TRP A 193 7.02 5.34 -19.87
CA TRP A 193 8.36 4.82 -20.20
C TRP A 193 9.18 5.80 -21.03
N VAL A 194 8.56 6.56 -21.93
CA VAL A 194 9.21 7.61 -22.73
C VAL A 194 9.62 8.81 -21.84
N SER A 195 8.89 9.11 -20.78
CA SER A 195 9.20 10.21 -19.84
C SER A 195 10.24 9.82 -18.78
N PHE A 196 10.38 8.55 -18.45
CA PHE A 196 11.34 8.04 -17.46
C PHE A 196 12.74 7.79 -18.01
N GLY A 197 13.03 8.07 -19.27
CA GLY A 197 14.33 7.90 -19.93
C GLY A 197 15.51 8.65 -19.29
N LYS A 198 15.33 9.29 -18.14
CA LYS A 198 16.38 9.93 -17.31
C LYS A 198 16.41 9.43 -15.86
N LEU A 199 15.53 8.53 -15.44
CA LEU A 199 15.72 7.87 -14.16
C LEU A 199 16.71 6.72 -14.33
N ASN A 200 17.85 6.86 -13.66
CA ASN A 200 18.88 5.81 -13.64
C ASN A 200 18.33 4.62 -12.83
N ILE A 201 17.66 3.70 -13.54
CA ILE A 201 17.06 2.47 -12.99
C ILE A 201 18.16 1.50 -12.47
N MET A 202 19.42 1.83 -12.68
CA MET A 202 20.55 0.92 -12.47
C MET A 202 21.13 0.87 -11.04
N GLU A 203 20.60 1.62 -10.08
CA GLU A 203 21.12 1.58 -8.70
C GLU A 203 20.40 0.64 -7.74
N CYS A 204 19.25 0.08 -8.11
CA CYS A 204 18.61 -0.98 -7.35
C CYS A 204 18.97 -2.35 -7.94
N LYS A 205 19.89 -3.08 -7.33
CA LYS A 205 20.43 -4.35 -7.83
C LYS A 205 19.41 -5.50 -7.93
N GLU A 206 18.17 -5.31 -7.50
CA GLU A 206 17.10 -6.29 -7.59
C GLU A 206 15.77 -5.62 -7.97
N PHE A 207 15.70 -5.10 -9.19
CA PHE A 207 14.47 -4.61 -9.77
C PHE A 207 13.77 -5.79 -10.46
N VAL A 208 12.77 -6.37 -9.82
CA VAL A 208 11.86 -7.31 -10.50
C VAL A 208 10.74 -6.49 -11.13
N ALA A 209 11.03 -5.83 -12.24
CA ALA A 209 10.00 -5.50 -13.21
C ALA A 209 9.79 -6.79 -14.02
N CYS A 210 8.73 -7.52 -13.75
CA CYS A 210 8.30 -8.57 -14.66
C CYS A 210 7.80 -7.90 -15.94
N PHE A 211 8.70 -7.81 -16.92
CA PHE A 211 8.34 -7.65 -18.32
C PHE A 211 8.47 -9.03 -18.98
N LEU A 212 7.38 -9.59 -19.34
CA LEU A 212 7.20 -10.44 -20.53
C LEU A 212 5.82 -10.18 -21.07
#